data_ed49a6075f77ea34f1e2792b91ff2019
#
_entry.id   ed49a6075f77ea34f1e2792b91ff2019
#
_cell.length_a   1.000
_cell.length_b   1.000
_cell.length_c   1.000
_cell.angle_alpha   90.00
_cell.angle_beta   90.00
_cell.angle_gamma   90.00
#
_symmetry.space_group_name_H-M   'P 1'
#
loop_
_entity.id
_entity.type
_entity.pdbx_description
1 polymer ?
#
loop_
_entity_poly.entity_id
_entity_poly.type
_entity_poly.pdbx_seq_one_letter_code
_entity_poly.pdbx_strand_id
1 'polypeptide(L)'
;MNKHIKAIRRNSRLGLWGSVAAVILTVVFIYAVPYRFYPSANTSRWMLIAGVVLSVLAVSMTLLSVRRQIPRLRQTDDLEGKLGGYSVFIREVYFNMLAVVVIVCAFTLLSARNQLLMLAMVSALVLILCFPNMYKMKADLGLDDDMMRELFGDRYIGGDAQ
;
A
#
# COMPACT_ATOMS: atom_id res chain seq x y z
N MET A 1 6.94 13.49 19.49
CA MET A 1 6.67 12.44 18.49
C MET A 1 7.56 12.65 17.27
N ASN A 2 8.39 11.70 16.92
CA ASN A 2 9.40 11.81 15.87
C ASN A 2 8.79 12.18 14.49
N LYS A 3 9.44 13.10 13.76
CA LYS A 3 9.03 13.59 12.43
C LYS A 3 8.78 12.44 11.43
N HIS A 4 9.63 11.42 11.48
CA HIS A 4 9.54 10.25 10.61
C HIS A 4 8.29 9.40 10.88
N ILE A 5 7.89 9.21 12.14
CA ILE A 5 6.67 8.46 12.50
C ILE A 5 5.42 9.18 11.98
N LYS A 6 5.39 10.52 12.08
CA LYS A 6 4.29 11.31 11.47
C LYS A 6 4.22 11.12 9.97
N ALA A 7 5.38 11.14 9.28
CA ALA A 7 5.45 10.93 7.83
C ALA A 7 4.98 9.51 7.44
N ILE A 8 5.45 8.47 8.14
CA ILE A 8 5.02 7.08 7.92
C ILE A 8 3.50 6.97 8.02
N ARG A 9 2.92 7.43 9.13
CA ARG A 9 1.45 7.38 9.34
C ARG A 9 0.68 8.19 8.30
N ARG A 10 1.17 9.35 7.92
CA ARG A 10 0.51 10.18 6.90
C ARG A 10 0.53 9.50 5.54
N ASN A 11 1.70 9.03 5.10
CA ASN A 11 1.87 8.44 3.77
C ASN A 11 1.10 7.11 3.64
N SER A 12 1.14 6.24 4.66
CA SER A 12 0.37 5.00 4.65
C SER A 12 -1.14 5.25 4.65
N ARG A 13 -1.63 6.22 5.44
CA ARG A 13 -3.05 6.59 5.43
C ARG A 13 -3.48 7.18 4.10
N LEU A 14 -2.70 8.11 3.52
CA LEU A 14 -3.01 8.71 2.22
C LEU A 14 -3.07 7.65 1.12
N GLY A 15 -2.09 6.75 1.05
CA GLY A 15 -2.08 5.67 0.06
C GLY A 15 -3.24 4.70 0.25
N LEU A 16 -3.52 4.29 1.49
CA LEU A 16 -4.62 3.38 1.80
C LEU A 16 -5.99 4.02 1.49
N TRP A 17 -6.27 5.19 2.08
CA TRP A 17 -7.56 5.86 1.89
C TRP A 17 -7.75 6.32 0.45
N GLY A 18 -6.68 6.73 -0.25
CA GLY A 18 -6.71 7.04 -1.67
C GLY A 18 -7.10 5.83 -2.51
N SER A 19 -6.56 4.65 -2.20
CA SER A 19 -6.91 3.40 -2.89
C SER A 19 -8.36 2.98 -2.63
N VAL A 20 -8.80 3.05 -1.38
CA VAL A 20 -10.20 2.75 -1.01
C VAL A 20 -11.16 3.74 -1.69
N ALA A 21 -10.86 5.02 -1.68
CA ALA A 21 -11.66 6.05 -2.34
C ALA A 21 -11.74 5.82 -3.86
N ALA A 22 -10.62 5.47 -4.51
CA ALA A 22 -10.60 5.16 -5.94
C ALA A 22 -11.52 3.97 -6.28
N VAL A 23 -11.50 2.90 -5.48
CA VAL A 23 -12.38 1.74 -5.66
C VAL A 23 -13.85 2.13 -5.44
N ILE A 24 -14.16 2.86 -4.36
CA ILE A 24 -15.54 3.29 -4.07
C ILE A 24 -16.06 4.19 -5.19
N LEU A 25 -15.29 5.19 -5.61
CA LEU A 25 -15.68 6.08 -6.71
C LEU A 25 -15.92 5.31 -8.00
N THR A 26 -15.08 4.31 -8.30
CA THR A 26 -15.27 3.45 -9.47
C THR A 26 -16.58 2.69 -9.38
N VAL A 27 -16.90 2.11 -8.22
CA VAL A 27 -18.18 1.40 -7.99
C VAL A 27 -19.35 2.36 -8.16
N VAL A 28 -19.32 3.52 -7.50
CA VAL A 28 -20.38 4.53 -7.61
C VAL A 28 -20.57 4.96 -9.07
N PHE A 29 -19.48 5.21 -9.78
CA PHE A 29 -19.55 5.62 -11.20
C PHE A 29 -20.18 4.53 -12.09
N ILE A 30 -19.83 3.25 -11.84
CA ILE A 30 -20.41 2.11 -12.55
C ILE A 30 -21.94 2.06 -12.40
N TYR A 31 -22.46 2.38 -11.22
CA TYR A 31 -23.90 2.35 -10.96
C TYR A 31 -24.63 3.66 -11.29
N ALA A 32 -23.96 4.80 -11.16
CA ALA A 32 -24.58 6.11 -11.38
C ALA A 32 -24.63 6.54 -12.86
N VAL A 33 -23.71 6.06 -13.69
CA VAL A 33 -23.61 6.47 -15.10
C VAL A 33 -24.21 5.40 -16.00
N PRO A 34 -25.41 5.65 -16.60
CA PRO A 34 -26.10 4.67 -17.45
C PRO A 34 -25.39 4.43 -18.79
N TYR A 35 -24.64 5.43 -19.28
CA TYR A 35 -23.88 5.30 -20.52
C TYR A 35 -22.45 4.87 -20.23
N ARG A 36 -22.12 3.65 -20.64
CA ARG A 36 -20.74 3.15 -20.57
C ARG A 36 -20.12 3.19 -21.94
N PHE A 37 -18.85 3.54 -21.96
CA PHE A 37 -18.03 3.34 -23.15
C PHE A 37 -17.84 1.82 -23.33
N TYR A 38 -18.26 1.29 -24.49
CA TYR A 38 -18.06 -0.11 -24.84
C TYR A 38 -16.92 -0.19 -25.87
N PRO A 39 -15.69 -0.45 -25.45
CA PRO A 39 -14.59 -0.65 -26.38
C PRO A 39 -14.79 -1.93 -27.18
N SER A 40 -14.07 -2.09 -28.28
CA SER A 40 -14.04 -3.36 -29.01
C SER A 40 -13.63 -4.50 -28.09
N ALA A 41 -14.11 -5.71 -28.39
CA ALA A 41 -13.80 -6.91 -27.57
C ALA A 41 -12.28 -7.12 -27.45
N ASN A 42 -11.53 -6.78 -28.48
CA ASN A 42 -10.06 -6.88 -28.51
C ASN A 42 -9.42 -5.85 -27.55
N THR A 43 -9.83 -4.59 -27.62
CA THR A 43 -9.34 -3.53 -26.72
C THR A 43 -9.62 -3.87 -25.25
N SER A 44 -10.82 -4.38 -24.97
CA SER A 44 -11.23 -4.79 -23.62
C SER A 44 -10.37 -5.97 -23.10
N ARG A 45 -9.96 -6.91 -23.96
CA ARG A 45 -9.03 -8.00 -23.60
C ARG A 45 -7.63 -7.46 -23.28
N TRP A 46 -7.11 -6.56 -24.09
CA TRP A 46 -5.80 -5.96 -23.83
C TRP A 46 -5.76 -5.15 -22.53
N MET A 47 -6.81 -4.41 -22.22
CA MET A 47 -6.93 -3.70 -20.93
C MET A 47 -6.94 -4.66 -19.74
N LEU A 48 -7.63 -5.80 -19.87
CA LEU A 48 -7.62 -6.83 -18.83
C LEU A 48 -6.21 -7.40 -18.63
N ILE A 49 -5.55 -7.79 -19.69
CA ILE A 49 -4.17 -8.33 -19.64
C ILE A 49 -3.22 -7.30 -19.03
N ALA A 50 -3.28 -6.05 -19.48
CA ALA A 50 -2.44 -4.97 -18.97
C ALA A 50 -2.70 -4.73 -17.47
N GLY A 51 -3.96 -4.72 -17.03
CA GLY A 51 -4.32 -4.58 -15.62
C GLY A 51 -3.79 -5.71 -14.74
N VAL A 52 -3.90 -6.96 -15.22
CA VAL A 52 -3.34 -8.12 -14.51
C VAL A 52 -1.82 -8.03 -14.42
N VAL A 53 -1.14 -7.75 -15.53
CA VAL A 53 0.32 -7.63 -15.57
C VAL A 53 0.80 -6.52 -14.64
N LEU A 54 0.18 -5.34 -14.68
CA LEU A 54 0.53 -4.22 -13.79
C LEU A 54 0.37 -4.59 -12.32
N SER A 55 -0.75 -5.23 -11.96
CA SER A 55 -1.01 -5.62 -10.57
C SER A 55 -0.02 -6.67 -10.08
N VAL A 56 0.27 -7.69 -10.89
CA VAL A 56 1.26 -8.73 -10.55
C VAL A 56 2.66 -8.12 -10.41
N LEU A 57 3.06 -7.25 -11.31
CA LEU A 57 4.35 -6.56 -11.23
C LEU A 57 4.43 -5.69 -9.97
N ALA A 58 3.40 -4.90 -9.66
CA ALA A 58 3.38 -4.04 -8.49
C ALA A 58 3.48 -4.83 -7.18
N VAL A 59 2.72 -5.92 -7.05
CA VAL A 59 2.78 -6.80 -5.87
C VAL A 59 4.16 -7.45 -5.77
N SER A 60 4.69 -7.97 -6.89
CA SER A 60 6.02 -8.60 -6.92
C SER A 60 7.13 -7.61 -6.56
N MET A 61 7.09 -6.39 -7.11
CA MET A 61 8.06 -5.34 -6.77
C MET A 61 7.95 -4.92 -5.30
N THR A 62 6.75 -4.84 -4.76
CA THR A 62 6.53 -4.56 -3.33
C THR A 62 7.16 -5.65 -2.46
N LEU A 63 6.90 -6.92 -2.77
CA LEU A 63 7.49 -8.05 -2.02
C LEU A 63 9.02 -8.10 -2.13
N LEU A 64 9.56 -7.83 -3.31
CA LEU A 64 11.02 -7.76 -3.52
C LEU A 64 11.63 -6.57 -2.75
N SER A 65 10.96 -5.43 -2.73
CA SER A 65 11.40 -4.25 -1.97
C SER A 65 11.40 -4.53 -0.47
N VAL A 66 10.36 -5.19 0.06
CA VAL A 66 10.31 -5.66 1.46
C VAL A 66 11.49 -6.56 1.76
N ARG A 67 11.73 -7.60 0.94
CA ARG A 67 12.82 -8.55 1.14
C ARG A 67 14.21 -7.94 1.07
N ARG A 68 14.40 -6.88 0.29
CA ARG A 68 15.70 -6.22 0.11
C ARG A 68 15.95 -5.10 1.11
N GLN A 69 14.94 -4.28 1.38
CA GLN A 69 15.11 -3.06 2.18
C GLN A 69 15.00 -3.32 3.68
N ILE A 70 14.09 -4.19 4.12
CA ILE A 70 13.91 -4.49 5.55
C ILE A 70 15.21 -5.01 6.22
N PRO A 71 15.93 -6.02 5.67
CA PRO A 71 17.18 -6.48 6.27
C PRO A 71 18.26 -5.40 6.31
N ARG A 72 18.34 -4.53 5.30
CA ARG A 72 19.30 -3.41 5.27
C ARG A 72 18.99 -2.38 6.36
N LEU A 73 17.73 -2.07 6.57
CA LEU A 73 17.29 -1.14 7.61
C LEU A 73 17.56 -1.68 9.01
N ARG A 74 17.46 -3.01 9.22
CA ARG A 74 17.84 -3.64 10.50
C ARG A 74 19.30 -3.49 10.83
N GLN A 75 20.18 -3.53 9.83
CA GLN A 75 21.62 -3.45 9.98
C GLN A 75 22.13 -2.00 10.20
N THR A 76 21.28 -1.00 10.04
CA THR A 76 21.63 0.39 10.34
C THR A 76 21.69 0.57 11.85
N ASP A 77 22.76 1.11 12.40
CA ASP A 77 22.93 1.26 13.86
C ASP A 77 22.15 2.49 14.39
N ASP A 78 21.99 3.51 13.56
CA ASP A 78 21.30 4.74 13.92
C ASP A 78 19.78 4.62 13.83
N LEU A 79 19.08 4.92 14.93
CA LEU A 79 17.62 4.89 15.02
C LEU A 79 16.96 5.88 14.07
N GLU A 80 17.54 7.07 13.91
CA GLU A 80 17.00 8.09 13.03
C GLU A 80 17.14 7.68 11.55
N GLY A 81 18.27 7.07 11.21
CA GLY A 81 18.51 6.47 9.89
C GLY A 81 17.55 5.32 9.58
N LYS A 82 17.28 4.42 10.54
CA LYS A 82 16.27 3.36 10.40
C LYS A 82 14.86 3.93 10.10
N LEU A 83 14.44 4.90 10.91
CA LEU A 83 13.11 5.52 10.75
C LEU A 83 13.00 6.34 9.47
N GLY A 84 14.07 7.05 9.10
CA GLY A 84 14.16 7.80 7.85
C GLY A 84 14.02 6.89 6.63
N GLY A 85 14.83 5.86 6.56
CA GLY A 85 14.79 4.87 5.49
C GLY A 85 13.45 4.14 5.40
N TYR A 86 12.87 3.75 6.54
CA TYR A 86 11.55 3.13 6.59
C TYR A 86 10.43 4.08 6.13
N SER A 87 10.54 5.37 6.46
CA SER A 87 9.60 6.39 5.98
C SER A 87 9.60 6.53 4.46
N VAL A 88 10.78 6.51 3.83
CA VAL A 88 10.94 6.54 2.36
C VAL A 88 10.36 5.26 1.75
N PHE A 89 10.72 4.10 2.28
CA PHE A 89 10.21 2.80 1.84
C PHE A 89 8.67 2.74 1.86
N ILE A 90 8.04 3.11 2.98
CA ILE A 90 6.58 3.13 3.11
C ILE A 90 5.96 4.09 2.09
N ARG A 91 6.56 5.26 1.89
CA ARG A 91 6.07 6.20 0.88
C ARG A 91 6.08 5.57 -0.52
N GLU A 92 7.18 4.98 -0.94
CA GLU A 92 7.31 4.35 -2.25
C GLU A 92 6.30 3.22 -2.46
N VAL A 93 6.18 2.31 -1.49
CA VAL A 93 5.24 1.18 -1.56
C VAL A 93 3.80 1.68 -1.70
N TYR A 94 3.39 2.61 -0.84
CA TYR A 94 1.99 3.06 -0.82
C TYR A 94 1.62 3.90 -2.04
N PHE A 95 2.52 4.76 -2.52
CA PHE A 95 2.24 5.57 -3.72
C PHE A 95 2.28 4.74 -5.00
N ASN A 96 3.19 3.78 -5.13
CA ASN A 96 3.23 2.88 -6.27
C ASN A 96 1.97 2.01 -6.34
N MET A 97 1.54 1.43 -5.21
CA MET A 97 0.32 0.64 -5.17
C MET A 97 -0.93 1.49 -5.42
N LEU A 98 -1.00 2.70 -4.88
CA LEU A 98 -2.10 3.65 -5.16
C LEU A 98 -2.18 3.94 -6.67
N ALA A 99 -1.05 4.23 -7.33
CA ALA A 99 -1.03 4.48 -8.77
C ALA A 99 -1.58 3.27 -9.56
N VAL A 100 -1.19 2.05 -9.19
CA VAL A 100 -1.70 0.83 -9.84
C VAL A 100 -3.19 0.66 -9.61
N VAL A 101 -3.69 0.85 -8.38
CA VAL A 101 -5.12 0.78 -8.10
C VAL A 101 -5.91 1.79 -8.95
N VAL A 102 -5.44 3.04 -9.05
CA VAL A 102 -6.08 4.08 -9.85
C VAL A 102 -6.10 3.70 -11.34
N ILE A 103 -4.99 3.20 -11.90
CA ILE A 103 -4.90 2.77 -13.30
C ILE A 103 -5.86 1.60 -13.57
N VAL A 104 -5.90 0.59 -12.68
CA VAL A 104 -6.79 -0.56 -12.81
C VAL A 104 -8.26 -0.14 -12.69
N CYS A 105 -8.58 0.81 -11.81
CA CYS A 105 -9.90 1.43 -11.72
C CYS A 105 -10.29 2.14 -13.03
N ALA A 106 -9.37 2.91 -13.61
CA ALA A 106 -9.59 3.56 -14.91
C ALA A 106 -9.83 2.52 -16.02
N PHE A 107 -9.07 1.44 -16.05
CA PHE A 107 -9.29 0.34 -17.00
C PHE A 107 -10.65 -0.34 -16.78
N THR A 108 -11.12 -0.47 -15.52
CA THR A 108 -12.44 -0.98 -15.21
C THR A 108 -13.54 -0.12 -15.85
N LEU A 109 -13.43 1.19 -15.69
CA LEU A 109 -14.40 2.14 -16.25
C LEU A 109 -14.41 2.13 -17.79
N LEU A 110 -13.22 2.06 -18.39
CA LEU A 110 -13.06 2.08 -19.85
C LEU A 110 -13.43 0.74 -20.49
N SER A 111 -13.18 -0.41 -19.84
CA SER A 111 -13.42 -1.74 -20.42
C SER A 111 -14.75 -2.36 -20.07
N ALA A 112 -15.48 -1.77 -19.09
CA ALA A 112 -16.70 -2.32 -18.51
C ALA A 112 -16.56 -3.75 -17.96
N ARG A 113 -15.33 -4.15 -17.55
CA ARG A 113 -15.04 -5.49 -17.04
C ARG A 113 -14.91 -5.51 -15.52
N ASN A 114 -15.85 -6.19 -14.87
CA ASN A 114 -15.88 -6.31 -13.40
C ASN A 114 -14.69 -7.09 -12.82
N GLN A 115 -14.02 -7.95 -13.62
CA GLN A 115 -12.80 -8.64 -13.19
C GLN A 115 -11.67 -7.67 -12.79
N LEU A 116 -11.55 -6.54 -13.48
CA LEU A 116 -10.57 -5.50 -13.14
C LEU A 116 -10.90 -4.83 -11.81
N LEU A 117 -12.17 -4.64 -11.48
CA LEU A 117 -12.57 -4.11 -10.19
C LEU A 117 -12.14 -5.05 -9.04
N MET A 118 -12.36 -6.36 -9.20
CA MET A 118 -11.90 -7.34 -8.21
C MET A 118 -10.37 -7.28 -8.04
N LEU A 119 -9.63 -7.10 -9.13
CA LEU A 119 -8.18 -6.96 -9.09
C LEU A 119 -7.74 -5.69 -8.35
N ALA A 120 -8.44 -4.55 -8.55
CA ALA A 120 -8.21 -3.32 -7.80
C ALA A 120 -8.48 -3.51 -6.30
N MET A 121 -9.55 -4.22 -5.94
CA MET A 121 -9.88 -4.54 -4.55
C MET A 121 -8.80 -5.42 -3.89
N VAL A 122 -8.32 -6.46 -4.57
CA VAL A 122 -7.23 -7.32 -4.08
C VAL A 122 -5.96 -6.50 -3.90
N SER A 123 -5.63 -5.62 -4.84
CA SER A 123 -4.47 -4.74 -4.73
C SER A 123 -4.59 -3.77 -3.53
N ALA A 124 -5.77 -3.24 -3.27
CA ALA A 124 -6.04 -2.41 -2.09
C ALA A 124 -5.93 -3.22 -0.77
N LEU A 125 -6.38 -4.49 -0.76
CA LEU A 125 -6.22 -5.38 0.41
C LEU A 125 -4.75 -5.62 0.76
N VAL A 126 -3.86 -5.73 -0.22
CA VAL A 126 -2.41 -5.86 0.03
C VAL A 126 -1.89 -4.67 0.83
N LEU A 127 -2.38 -3.45 0.57
CA LEU A 127 -2.01 -2.26 1.36
C LEU A 127 -2.48 -2.34 2.81
N ILE A 128 -3.64 -2.93 3.07
CA ILE A 128 -4.14 -3.15 4.44
C ILE A 128 -3.22 -4.11 5.19
N LEU A 129 -2.85 -5.22 4.54
CA LEU A 129 -1.94 -6.21 5.12
C LEU A 129 -0.53 -5.64 5.37
N CYS A 130 -0.10 -4.72 4.52
CA CYS A 130 1.18 -4.03 4.65
C CYS A 130 1.13 -2.82 5.59
N PHE A 131 0.01 -2.53 6.25
CA PHE A 131 -0.14 -1.32 7.06
C PHE A 131 0.87 -1.27 8.22
N PRO A 132 1.68 -0.19 8.35
CA PRO A 132 2.71 -0.09 9.37
C PRO A 132 2.08 0.24 10.72
N ASN A 133 1.79 -0.79 11.50
CA ASN A 133 1.45 -0.65 12.91
C ASN A 133 2.71 -0.68 13.79
N MET A 134 2.59 -0.40 15.09
CA MET A 134 3.72 -0.36 16.02
C MET A 134 4.46 -1.70 16.07
N TYR A 135 3.72 -2.81 16.13
CA TYR A 135 4.30 -4.16 16.21
C TYR A 135 5.02 -4.54 14.93
N LYS A 136 4.45 -4.17 13.78
CA LYS A 136 5.08 -4.40 12.49
C LYS A 136 6.36 -3.56 12.34
N MET A 137 6.35 -2.28 12.76
CA MET A 137 7.54 -1.45 12.77
C MET A 137 8.63 -2.03 13.67
N LYS A 138 8.27 -2.54 14.87
CA LYS A 138 9.20 -3.24 15.75
C LYS A 138 9.83 -4.44 15.04
N ALA A 139 9.00 -5.30 14.45
CA ALA A 139 9.45 -6.51 13.75
C ALA A 139 10.29 -6.17 12.51
N ASP A 140 9.86 -5.20 11.69
CA ASP A 140 10.53 -4.83 10.44
C ASP A 140 11.90 -4.18 10.71
N LEU A 141 12.01 -3.32 11.72
CA LEU A 141 13.23 -2.58 12.04
C LEU A 141 14.11 -3.26 13.08
N GLY A 142 13.64 -4.35 13.71
CA GLY A 142 14.34 -5.03 14.79
C GLY A 142 14.59 -4.11 15.98
N LEU A 143 13.57 -3.36 16.41
CA LEU A 143 13.66 -2.43 17.54
C LEU A 143 13.44 -3.17 18.86
N ASP A 144 14.21 -2.82 19.88
CA ASP A 144 14.02 -3.30 21.25
C ASP A 144 12.85 -2.57 21.93
N ASP A 145 12.35 -3.16 23.03
CA ASP A 145 11.22 -2.60 23.77
C ASP A 145 11.53 -1.20 24.34
N ASP A 146 12.77 -0.96 24.75
CA ASP A 146 13.20 0.34 25.27
C ASP A 146 13.16 1.42 24.18
N MET A 147 13.62 1.09 22.96
CA MET A 147 13.51 1.98 21.80
C MET A 147 12.05 2.24 21.43
N MET A 148 11.19 1.24 21.54
CA MET A 148 9.75 1.39 21.29
C MET A 148 9.08 2.27 22.34
N ARG A 149 9.44 2.17 23.60
CA ARG A 149 8.97 3.03 24.70
C ARG A 149 9.42 4.48 24.48
N GLU A 150 10.66 4.70 24.06
CA GLU A 150 11.17 6.03 23.71
C GLU A 150 10.40 6.67 22.55
N LEU A 151 10.07 5.88 21.51
CA LEU A 151 9.38 6.37 20.30
C LEU A 151 7.90 6.63 20.50
N PHE A 152 7.20 5.78 21.26
CA PHE A 152 5.74 5.79 21.37
C PHE A 152 5.22 6.14 22.78
N GLY A 153 6.11 6.20 23.79
CA GLY A 153 5.77 6.48 25.18
C GLY A 153 4.75 5.48 25.72
N ASP A 154 3.84 5.95 26.57
CA ASP A 154 2.79 5.14 27.24
C ASP A 154 1.81 4.45 26.26
N ARG A 155 1.87 4.77 24.97
CA ARG A 155 1.05 4.09 23.95
C ARG A 155 1.62 2.73 23.56
N TYR A 156 2.86 2.48 23.88
CA TYR A 156 3.48 1.17 23.67
C TYR A 156 3.28 0.32 24.91
N ILE A 157 2.31 -0.58 24.87
CA ILE A 157 2.16 -1.62 25.88
C ILE A 157 3.15 -2.72 25.48
N GLY A 158 4.31 -2.73 26.13
CA GLY A 158 5.33 -3.76 25.93
C GLY A 158 4.75 -5.15 26.18
N GLY A 159 5.27 -6.16 25.48
CA GLY A 159 4.82 -7.53 25.57
C GLY A 159 5.15 -8.25 26.87
N ASP A 160 5.06 -7.59 28.01
CA ASP A 160 5.26 -8.19 29.36
C ASP A 160 4.01 -8.94 29.83
N ALA A 161 3.15 -9.39 28.90
CA ALA A 161 2.06 -10.29 29.19
C ALA A 161 2.37 -11.67 28.61
N GLN A 162 3.36 -12.37 29.21
CA GLN A 162 3.43 -13.84 29.26
C GLN A 162 4.12 -14.27 30.55
#